data_827e06c5d99802b0307c0c80d66e25e4
#
_entry.id   827e06c5d99802b0307c0c80d66e25e4
#
_cell.length_a   1.000
_cell.length_b   1.000
_cell.length_c   1.000
_cell.angle_alpha   90.00
_cell.angle_beta   90.00
_cell.angle_gamma   90.00
#
_symmetry.space_group_name_H-M   'P 1'
#
loop_
_entity.id
_entity.type
_entity.pdbx_description
1 polymer ?
#
loop_
_entity_poly.entity_id
_entity_poly.type
_entity_poly.pdbx_seq_one_letter_code
_entity_poly.pdbx_strand_id
1 'polypeptide(L)'
;PSLVGSEMCIRDSISRPEITEQVFVDFISVLPYSSKAQTAVDTLFCRALVSNEMIEHFIALTDKYLYEPNSPMHNEELHILFLRALVNNPDLGELDKMRPRHQLEMALKNRPGDVAADFTVVCRDGKQKRLSDIQADYVLIYFNDPDCEDCHRVKELLSLSPAVNGLLKSGRLKLLSVCVEGKTPGWEKTEFPSGWIDGYDAGQRLTREQVYDLKAMPTLYLLDAEKRVILKDALFEQVEERLMWMTTPKKGL
;
A
#
# COMPACT_ATOMS: atom_id res chain seq x y z
N PRO A 1 -19.93 53.66 -16.91
CA PRO A 1 -19.02 53.16 -15.90
C PRO A 1 -19.01 51.66 -15.96
N SER A 2 -17.83 51.18 -16.26
CA SER A 2 -17.46 49.86 -16.70
C SER A 2 -17.59 48.79 -15.60
N LEU A 3 -18.28 47.73 -15.94
CA LEU A 3 -18.24 46.44 -15.26
C LEU A 3 -17.05 45.62 -15.84
N VAL A 4 -15.86 46.04 -15.54
CA VAL A 4 -14.62 45.30 -15.85
C VAL A 4 -13.83 45.19 -14.56
N GLY A 5 -14.33 44.42 -13.60
CA GLY A 5 -13.69 44.29 -12.31
C GLY A 5 -13.91 42.97 -11.59
N SER A 6 -14.78 42.07 -12.05
CA SER A 6 -15.10 40.86 -11.32
C SER A 6 -14.57 39.55 -11.90
N GLU A 7 -14.10 39.55 -13.16
CA GLU A 7 -13.52 38.34 -13.78
C GLU A 7 -12.02 38.19 -13.54
N MET A 8 -11.34 39.26 -13.13
CA MET A 8 -9.88 39.23 -12.87
C MET A 8 -9.52 38.66 -11.50
N CYS A 9 -10.45 38.67 -10.54
CA CYS A 9 -10.20 38.12 -9.19
C CYS A 9 -10.28 36.59 -9.09
N ILE A 10 -10.90 35.92 -10.07
CA ILE A 10 -11.05 34.46 -10.01
C ILE A 10 -9.83 33.75 -10.60
N ARG A 11 -9.13 34.35 -11.56
CA ARG A 11 -7.90 33.79 -12.14
C ARG A 11 -6.66 33.96 -11.25
N ASP A 12 -6.65 34.97 -10.38
CA ASP A 12 -5.56 35.21 -9.43
C ASP A 12 -5.68 34.41 -8.12
N SER A 13 -6.78 33.70 -7.91
CA SER A 13 -7.01 32.93 -6.69
C SER A 13 -6.51 31.47 -6.74
N ILE A 14 -6.03 31.00 -7.88
CA ILE A 14 -5.19 29.81 -7.91
C ILE A 14 -3.81 30.26 -7.44
N SER A 15 -3.56 30.15 -6.16
CA SER A 15 -2.24 30.32 -5.56
C SER A 15 -1.20 29.62 -6.42
N ARG A 16 0.01 30.18 -6.52
CA ARG A 16 1.11 29.53 -7.24
C ARG A 16 1.11 28.05 -6.90
N PRO A 17 1.30 27.13 -7.85
CA PRO A 17 1.21 25.68 -7.62
C PRO A 17 1.98 25.22 -6.39
N GLU A 18 3.14 25.80 -6.13
CA GLU A 18 4.01 25.55 -4.97
C GLU A 18 3.32 25.85 -3.63
N ILE A 19 2.53 26.94 -3.55
CA ILE A 19 1.81 27.30 -2.32
C ILE A 19 0.65 26.32 -2.10
N THR A 20 -0.08 25.96 -3.15
CA THR A 20 -1.19 25.00 -3.08
C THR A 20 -0.67 23.63 -2.66
N GLU A 21 0.49 23.22 -3.16
CA GLU A 21 1.12 21.96 -2.80
C GLU A 21 1.51 21.91 -1.31
N GLN A 22 2.15 22.98 -0.78
CA GLN A 22 2.49 23.02 0.64
C GLN A 22 1.24 22.98 1.54
N VAL A 23 0.20 23.72 1.19
CA VAL A 23 -1.08 23.71 1.93
C VAL A 23 -1.72 22.33 1.88
N PHE A 24 -1.62 21.62 0.74
CA PHE A 24 -2.11 20.25 0.63
C PHE A 24 -1.32 19.29 1.51
N VAL A 25 0.02 19.40 1.55
CA VAL A 25 0.88 18.59 2.44
C VAL A 25 0.52 18.84 3.91
N ASP A 26 0.35 20.10 4.31
CA ASP A 26 -0.08 20.45 5.66
C ASP A 26 -1.46 19.86 5.97
N PHE A 27 -2.41 19.94 5.03
CA PHE A 27 -3.74 19.38 5.16
C PHE A 27 -3.72 17.85 5.38
N ILE A 28 -3.03 17.09 4.53
CA ILE A 28 -2.97 15.62 4.68
C ILE A 28 -2.22 15.19 5.95
N SER A 29 -1.30 16.03 6.45
CA SER A 29 -0.56 15.74 7.69
C SER A 29 -1.43 15.80 8.94
N VAL A 30 -2.50 16.58 8.93
CA VAL A 30 -3.42 16.72 10.08
C VAL A 30 -4.64 15.80 9.98
N LEU A 31 -4.96 15.28 8.79
CA LEU A 31 -6.13 14.43 8.57
C LEU A 31 -6.21 13.20 9.48
N PRO A 32 -5.10 12.45 9.75
CA PRO A 32 -5.16 11.26 10.60
C PRO A 32 -5.66 11.52 12.02
N TYR A 33 -5.53 12.76 12.49
CA TYR A 33 -5.92 13.17 13.83
C TYR A 33 -7.33 13.78 13.89
N SER A 34 -8.02 13.85 12.75
CA SER A 34 -9.36 14.46 12.65
C SER A 34 -10.46 13.43 12.64
N SER A 35 -11.41 13.51 13.56
CA SER A 35 -12.64 12.71 13.52
C SER A 35 -13.56 13.04 12.33
N LYS A 36 -13.28 14.15 11.61
CA LYS A 36 -14.05 14.63 10.44
C LYS A 36 -13.22 14.55 9.15
N ALA A 37 -12.22 13.67 9.08
CA ALA A 37 -11.31 13.57 7.94
C ALA A 37 -12.06 13.38 6.61
N GLN A 38 -13.02 12.47 6.53
CA GLN A 38 -13.81 12.25 5.31
C GLN A 38 -14.56 13.52 4.89
N THR A 39 -15.26 14.19 5.82
CA THR A 39 -15.99 15.42 5.53
C THR A 39 -15.08 16.54 5.02
N ALA A 40 -13.85 16.63 5.57
CA ALA A 40 -12.87 17.62 5.12
C ALA A 40 -12.42 17.35 3.67
N VAL A 41 -12.17 16.09 3.32
CA VAL A 41 -11.81 15.67 1.96
C VAL A 41 -12.97 15.87 0.99
N ASP A 42 -14.21 15.51 1.38
CA ASP A 42 -15.41 15.75 0.57
C ASP A 42 -15.58 17.25 0.27
N THR A 43 -15.34 18.10 1.29
CA THR A 43 -15.43 19.57 1.14
C THR A 43 -14.35 20.10 0.18
N LEU A 44 -13.12 19.54 0.25
CA LEU A 44 -12.03 19.91 -0.67
C LEU A 44 -12.45 19.66 -2.12
N PHE A 45 -12.93 18.46 -2.46
CA PHE A 45 -13.33 18.14 -3.81
C PHE A 45 -14.61 18.85 -4.27
N CYS A 46 -15.58 19.05 -3.38
CA CYS A 46 -16.73 19.89 -3.66
C CYS A 46 -16.33 21.32 -4.12
N ARG A 47 -15.33 21.90 -3.46
CA ARG A 47 -14.81 23.22 -3.81
C ARG A 47 -13.92 23.19 -5.07
N ALA A 48 -13.19 22.13 -5.28
CA ALA A 48 -12.32 21.96 -6.46
C ALA A 48 -13.11 21.82 -7.77
N LEU A 49 -14.39 21.40 -7.72
CA LEU A 49 -15.27 21.26 -8.88
C LEU A 49 -15.58 22.57 -9.62
N VAL A 50 -15.21 23.73 -9.09
CA VAL A 50 -15.34 25.01 -9.79
C VAL A 50 -14.46 25.09 -11.05
N SER A 51 -13.44 24.23 -11.16
CA SER A 51 -12.52 24.16 -12.30
C SER A 51 -12.00 22.74 -12.48
N ASN A 52 -12.03 22.23 -13.72
CA ASN A 52 -11.43 20.94 -14.05
C ASN A 52 -9.92 20.90 -13.73
N GLU A 53 -9.21 22.00 -13.98
CA GLU A 53 -7.79 22.14 -13.65
C GLU A 53 -7.53 21.96 -12.16
N MET A 54 -8.43 22.47 -11.33
CA MET A 54 -8.32 22.36 -9.87
C MET A 54 -8.52 20.92 -9.39
N ILE A 55 -9.52 20.22 -9.93
CA ILE A 55 -9.75 18.80 -9.60
C ILE A 55 -8.56 17.97 -10.02
N GLU A 56 -8.09 18.10 -11.26
CA GLU A 56 -6.94 17.36 -11.78
C GLU A 56 -5.69 17.63 -10.94
N HIS A 57 -5.48 18.88 -10.52
CA HIS A 57 -4.37 19.26 -9.65
C HIS A 57 -4.43 18.52 -8.30
N PHE A 58 -5.59 18.51 -7.61
CA PHE A 58 -5.71 17.82 -6.33
C PHE A 58 -5.66 16.29 -6.48
N ILE A 59 -6.15 15.72 -7.57
CA ILE A 59 -5.96 14.30 -7.87
C ILE A 59 -4.47 13.99 -8.04
N ALA A 60 -3.74 14.80 -8.81
CA ALA A 60 -2.31 14.63 -9.01
C ALA A 60 -1.51 14.75 -7.70
N LEU A 61 -1.86 15.70 -6.82
CA LEU A 61 -1.24 15.82 -5.50
C LEU A 61 -1.56 14.62 -4.61
N THR A 62 -2.80 14.12 -4.65
CA THR A 62 -3.21 12.93 -3.90
C THR A 62 -2.42 11.70 -4.36
N ASP A 63 -2.30 11.48 -5.66
CA ASP A 63 -1.50 10.41 -6.23
C ASP A 63 -0.02 10.55 -5.82
N LYS A 64 0.57 11.73 -6.00
CA LYS A 64 1.97 12.01 -5.68
C LYS A 64 2.33 11.71 -4.22
N TYR A 65 1.47 12.09 -3.28
CA TYR A 65 1.79 12.01 -1.86
C TYR A 65 1.27 10.75 -1.19
N LEU A 66 0.07 10.28 -1.53
CA LEU A 66 -0.59 9.20 -0.79
C LEU A 66 -0.58 7.87 -1.53
N TYR A 67 -0.53 7.88 -2.88
CA TYR A 67 -0.63 6.67 -3.70
C TYR A 67 0.73 6.13 -4.15
N GLU A 68 1.67 7.01 -4.54
CA GLU A 68 2.99 6.58 -5.02
C GLU A 68 3.74 5.79 -3.95
N PRO A 69 4.17 4.52 -4.25
CA PRO A 69 4.79 3.65 -3.25
C PRO A 69 6.07 4.23 -2.63
N ASN A 70 6.82 5.03 -3.39
CA ASN A 70 8.08 5.64 -2.93
C ASN A 70 7.88 7.00 -2.24
N SER A 71 6.64 7.45 -2.08
CA SER A 71 6.36 8.69 -1.36
C SER A 71 6.63 8.50 0.14
N PRO A 72 7.40 9.40 0.79
CA PRO A 72 7.59 9.36 2.25
C PRO A 72 6.28 9.57 3.02
N MET A 73 5.24 10.09 2.37
CA MET A 73 3.90 10.29 2.92
C MET A 73 2.90 9.24 2.44
N HIS A 74 3.37 8.17 1.78
CA HIS A 74 2.50 7.10 1.32
C HIS A 74 1.59 6.60 2.45
N ASN A 75 0.26 6.68 2.21
CA ASN A 75 -0.73 6.26 3.20
C ASN A 75 -2.04 5.86 2.51
N GLU A 76 -2.22 4.57 2.33
CA GLU A 76 -3.38 4.04 1.61
C GLU A 76 -4.70 4.31 2.36
N GLU A 77 -4.70 4.28 3.70
CA GLU A 77 -5.91 4.57 4.48
C GLU A 77 -6.38 6.02 4.32
N LEU A 78 -5.45 6.97 4.21
CA LEU A 78 -5.79 8.33 3.83
C LEU A 78 -6.23 8.41 2.37
N HIS A 79 -5.52 7.74 1.45
CA HIS A 79 -5.87 7.72 0.04
C HIS A 79 -7.30 7.23 -0.20
N ILE A 80 -7.76 6.22 0.55
CA ILE A 80 -9.15 5.74 0.50
C ILE A 80 -10.16 6.85 0.76
N LEU A 81 -9.88 7.83 1.65
CA LEU A 81 -10.78 8.96 1.90
C LEU A 81 -10.94 9.83 0.65
N PHE A 82 -9.85 10.10 -0.05
CA PHE A 82 -9.84 10.87 -1.29
C PHE A 82 -10.56 10.13 -2.42
N LEU A 83 -10.28 8.84 -2.58
CA LEU A 83 -10.95 8.01 -3.58
C LEU A 83 -12.47 7.93 -3.34
N ARG A 84 -12.90 7.80 -2.08
CA ARG A 84 -14.33 7.83 -1.73
C ARG A 84 -14.98 9.16 -2.06
N ALA A 85 -14.29 10.26 -1.77
CA ALA A 85 -14.80 11.59 -2.11
C ALA A 85 -15.01 11.76 -3.62
N LEU A 86 -14.05 11.28 -4.45
CA LEU A 86 -14.18 11.31 -5.91
C LEU A 86 -15.30 10.40 -6.42
N VAL A 87 -15.34 9.14 -5.98
CA VAL A 87 -16.33 8.15 -6.43
C VAL A 87 -17.76 8.55 -6.06
N ASN A 88 -17.95 9.10 -4.86
CA ASN A 88 -19.27 9.48 -4.34
C ASN A 88 -19.70 10.90 -4.76
N ASN A 89 -18.85 11.66 -5.44
CA ASN A 89 -19.17 13.01 -5.85
C ASN A 89 -20.25 12.99 -6.96
N PRO A 90 -21.43 13.58 -6.77
CA PRO A 90 -22.52 13.52 -7.74
C PRO A 90 -22.23 14.35 -9.02
N ASP A 91 -21.37 15.36 -8.90
CA ASP A 91 -21.08 16.31 -9.97
C ASP A 91 -19.91 15.86 -10.87
N LEU A 92 -19.18 14.80 -10.48
CA LEU A 92 -18.10 14.21 -11.27
C LEU A 92 -18.67 13.23 -12.30
N GLY A 93 -18.17 13.30 -13.55
CA GLY A 93 -18.59 12.42 -14.64
C GLY A 93 -18.24 10.94 -14.38
N GLU A 94 -19.03 10.02 -14.93
CA GLU A 94 -18.78 8.57 -14.76
C GLU A 94 -17.43 8.13 -15.34
N LEU A 95 -16.98 8.77 -16.43
CA LEU A 95 -15.66 8.49 -17.00
C LEU A 95 -14.53 8.89 -16.05
N ASP A 96 -14.67 10.04 -15.39
CA ASP A 96 -13.68 10.55 -14.44
C ASP A 96 -13.62 9.70 -13.15
N LYS A 97 -14.71 9.02 -12.83
CA LYS A 97 -14.80 8.09 -11.70
C LYS A 97 -14.21 6.70 -11.98
N MET A 98 -13.95 6.32 -13.22
CA MET A 98 -13.50 4.95 -13.53
C MET A 98 -12.18 4.59 -12.85
N ARG A 99 -11.17 5.46 -12.99
CA ARG A 99 -9.85 5.23 -12.34
C ARG A 99 -9.94 5.27 -10.81
N PRO A 100 -10.53 6.30 -10.18
CA PRO A 100 -10.73 6.31 -8.73
C PRO A 100 -11.51 5.12 -8.19
N ARG A 101 -12.52 4.64 -8.90
CA ARG A 101 -13.31 3.45 -8.52
C ARG A 101 -12.46 2.18 -8.52
N HIS A 102 -11.65 1.97 -9.56
CA HIS A 102 -10.74 0.83 -9.62
C HIS A 102 -9.66 0.91 -8.52
N GLN A 103 -9.05 2.08 -8.33
CA GLN A 103 -8.07 2.29 -7.25
C GLN A 103 -8.69 2.04 -5.87
N LEU A 104 -9.93 2.49 -5.65
CA LEU A 104 -10.65 2.25 -4.39
C LEU A 104 -10.93 0.75 -4.18
N GLU A 105 -11.37 0.05 -5.22
CA GLU A 105 -11.57 -1.40 -5.16
C GLU A 105 -10.29 -2.13 -4.74
N MET A 106 -9.16 -1.78 -5.34
CA MET A 106 -7.86 -2.38 -5.02
C MET A 106 -7.38 -2.01 -3.62
N ALA A 107 -7.50 -0.74 -3.24
CA ALA A 107 -7.11 -0.26 -1.91
C ALA A 107 -7.93 -0.91 -0.78
N LEU A 108 -9.18 -1.28 -1.04
CA LEU A 108 -10.05 -1.95 -0.08
C LEU A 108 -9.74 -3.45 0.10
N LYS A 109 -8.86 -4.05 -0.72
CA LYS A 109 -8.45 -5.45 -0.58
C LYS A 109 -7.39 -5.60 0.51
N ASN A 110 -7.53 -6.63 1.34
CA ASN A 110 -6.55 -7.01 2.36
C ASN A 110 -6.10 -5.81 3.24
N ARG A 111 -7.03 -5.01 3.73
CA ARG A 111 -6.73 -3.85 4.58
C ARG A 111 -6.22 -4.27 5.96
N PRO A 112 -5.46 -3.39 6.65
CA PRO A 112 -5.12 -3.60 8.06
C PRO A 112 -6.36 -3.93 8.91
N GLY A 113 -6.31 -5.05 9.65
CA GLY A 113 -7.41 -5.61 10.44
C GLY A 113 -8.28 -6.65 9.72
N ASP A 114 -8.32 -6.69 8.39
CA ASP A 114 -9.03 -7.71 7.62
C ASP A 114 -8.25 -9.03 7.61
N VAL A 115 -8.96 -10.15 7.44
CA VAL A 115 -8.30 -11.44 7.15
C VAL A 115 -7.81 -11.40 5.70
N ALA A 116 -6.50 -11.62 5.52
CA ALA A 116 -5.89 -11.65 4.20
C ALA A 116 -6.50 -12.74 3.30
N ALA A 117 -6.69 -12.42 2.04
CA ALA A 117 -7.19 -13.39 1.06
C ALA A 117 -6.24 -14.59 0.98
N ASP A 118 -6.81 -15.79 1.06
CA ASP A 118 -6.04 -17.04 1.02
C ASP A 118 -5.60 -17.37 -0.41
N PHE A 119 -4.38 -17.87 -0.54
CA PHE A 119 -3.83 -18.31 -1.82
C PHE A 119 -2.87 -19.48 -1.64
N THR A 120 -2.48 -20.09 -2.75
CA THR A 120 -1.61 -21.26 -2.77
C THR A 120 -0.38 -20.97 -3.62
N VAL A 121 0.80 -21.31 -3.10
CA VAL A 121 2.06 -21.29 -3.83
C VAL A 121 2.54 -22.72 -4.10
N VAL A 122 3.35 -22.89 -5.15
CA VAL A 122 4.08 -24.13 -5.40
C VAL A 122 5.53 -23.92 -4.91
N CYS A 123 5.92 -24.69 -3.88
CA CYS A 123 7.25 -24.63 -3.29
C CYS A 123 8.30 -25.32 -4.16
N ARG A 124 9.60 -25.16 -3.83
CA ARG A 124 10.72 -25.76 -4.57
C ARG A 124 10.69 -27.29 -4.62
N ASP A 125 10.11 -27.92 -3.60
CA ASP A 125 9.92 -29.38 -3.56
C ASP A 125 8.71 -29.87 -4.39
N GLY A 126 8.07 -28.95 -5.12
CA GLY A 126 6.89 -29.23 -5.94
C GLY A 126 5.57 -29.32 -5.14
N LYS A 127 5.61 -29.23 -3.82
CA LYS A 127 4.39 -29.27 -3.01
C LYS A 127 3.67 -27.93 -3.01
N GLN A 128 2.36 -28.01 -2.95
CA GLN A 128 1.53 -26.84 -2.76
C GLN A 128 1.44 -26.48 -1.27
N LYS A 129 1.46 -25.18 -0.99
CA LYS A 129 1.27 -24.64 0.36
C LYS A 129 0.30 -23.46 0.30
N ARG A 130 -0.73 -23.53 1.12
CA ARG A 130 -1.70 -22.44 1.28
C ARG A 130 -1.22 -21.48 2.37
N LEU A 131 -1.55 -20.20 2.23
CA LEU A 131 -1.26 -19.19 3.26
C LEU A 131 -1.91 -19.57 4.60
N SER A 132 -3.17 -20.04 4.57
CA SER A 132 -3.92 -20.47 5.75
C SER A 132 -3.28 -21.64 6.51
N ASP A 133 -2.47 -22.49 5.84
CA ASP A 133 -1.81 -23.66 6.45
C ASP A 133 -0.52 -23.26 7.19
N ILE A 134 -0.04 -22.03 7.05
CA ILE A 134 1.19 -21.57 7.70
C ILE A 134 0.89 -21.22 9.16
N GLN A 135 1.40 -22.03 10.09
CA GLN A 135 1.23 -21.82 11.52
C GLN A 135 2.41 -21.06 12.10
N ALA A 136 2.17 -19.86 12.64
CA ALA A 136 3.11 -19.02 13.38
C ALA A 136 2.33 -17.89 14.08
N ASP A 137 2.97 -17.20 15.04
CA ASP A 137 2.41 -15.97 15.63
C ASP A 137 2.25 -14.87 14.57
N TYR A 138 3.21 -14.84 13.62
CA TYR A 138 3.25 -13.87 12.52
C TYR A 138 3.64 -14.54 11.21
N VAL A 139 3.09 -14.04 10.10
CA VAL A 139 3.51 -14.41 8.74
C VAL A 139 3.90 -13.15 8.00
N LEU A 140 5.15 -13.08 7.55
CA LEU A 140 5.61 -12.04 6.64
C LEU A 140 5.55 -12.58 5.22
N ILE A 141 4.72 -11.97 4.38
CA ILE A 141 4.65 -12.28 2.96
C ILE A 141 5.54 -11.28 2.23
N TYR A 142 6.44 -11.80 1.41
CA TYR A 142 7.31 -11.05 0.53
C TYR A 142 6.98 -11.43 -0.91
N PHE A 143 6.10 -10.64 -1.54
CA PHE A 143 5.84 -10.73 -2.97
C PHE A 143 7.02 -10.13 -3.74
N ASN A 144 7.55 -10.87 -4.69
CA ASN A 144 8.77 -10.48 -5.39
C ASN A 144 8.78 -10.94 -6.85
N ASP A 145 9.63 -10.26 -7.60
CA ASP A 145 10.08 -10.67 -8.92
C ASP A 145 11.60 -10.90 -8.83
N PRO A 146 12.09 -12.08 -9.22
CA PRO A 146 13.52 -12.41 -9.17
C PRO A 146 14.43 -11.52 -10.03
N ASP A 147 13.88 -10.87 -11.05
CA ASP A 147 14.64 -10.01 -11.96
C ASP A 147 14.57 -8.52 -11.53
N CYS A 148 13.89 -8.21 -10.42
CA CYS A 148 13.74 -6.87 -9.86
C CYS A 148 14.90 -6.52 -8.90
N GLU A 149 15.60 -5.42 -9.13
CA GLU A 149 16.73 -4.95 -8.30
C GLU A 149 16.29 -4.58 -6.88
N ASP A 150 15.17 -3.88 -6.73
CA ASP A 150 14.61 -3.53 -5.42
C ASP A 150 14.20 -4.78 -4.62
N CYS A 151 13.73 -5.82 -5.29
CA CYS A 151 13.45 -7.09 -4.65
C CYS A 151 14.72 -7.71 -4.08
N HIS A 152 15.82 -7.71 -4.83
CA HIS A 152 17.10 -8.20 -4.31
C HIS A 152 17.54 -7.44 -3.07
N ARG A 153 17.46 -6.10 -3.12
CA ARG A 153 17.81 -5.23 -1.99
C ARG A 153 16.98 -5.53 -0.75
N VAL A 154 15.66 -5.64 -0.89
CA VAL A 154 14.77 -5.94 0.25
C VAL A 154 14.99 -7.36 0.77
N LYS A 155 15.24 -8.34 -0.10
CA LYS A 155 15.64 -9.71 0.31
C LYS A 155 16.88 -9.68 1.21
N GLU A 156 17.90 -8.91 0.83
CA GLU A 156 19.12 -8.77 1.65
C GLU A 156 18.82 -8.13 3.00
N LEU A 157 18.07 -7.02 3.03
CA LEU A 157 17.66 -6.36 4.27
C LEU A 157 16.92 -7.32 5.20
N LEU A 158 15.93 -8.04 4.68
CA LEU A 158 15.19 -9.05 5.43
C LEU A 158 16.09 -10.17 5.97
N SER A 159 17.06 -10.62 5.17
CA SER A 159 17.99 -11.70 5.54
C SER A 159 18.98 -11.28 6.62
N LEU A 160 19.34 -9.99 6.68
CA LEU A 160 20.29 -9.43 7.64
C LEU A 160 19.60 -8.88 8.91
N SER A 161 18.29 -8.64 8.89
CA SER A 161 17.56 -8.05 10.02
C SER A 161 17.60 -8.92 11.28
N PRO A 162 18.12 -8.40 12.41
CA PRO A 162 18.12 -9.13 13.67
C PRO A 162 16.70 -9.43 14.19
N ALA A 163 15.75 -8.52 13.97
CA ALA A 163 14.35 -8.68 14.39
C ALA A 163 13.68 -9.85 13.63
N VAL A 164 13.82 -9.86 12.30
CA VAL A 164 13.31 -10.95 11.45
C VAL A 164 13.95 -12.28 11.83
N ASN A 165 15.29 -12.33 11.90
CA ASN A 165 16.03 -13.56 12.20
C ASN A 165 15.76 -14.08 13.61
N GLY A 166 15.59 -13.21 14.61
CA GLY A 166 15.25 -13.61 15.97
C GLY A 166 13.89 -14.30 16.05
N LEU A 167 12.88 -13.74 15.37
CA LEU A 167 11.54 -14.31 15.33
C LEU A 167 11.46 -15.58 14.45
N LEU A 168 12.21 -15.67 13.35
CA LEU A 168 12.33 -16.90 12.54
C LEU A 168 12.94 -18.03 13.37
N LYS A 169 14.05 -17.78 14.06
CA LYS A 169 14.74 -18.77 14.92
C LYS A 169 13.87 -19.27 16.08
N SER A 170 13.07 -18.39 16.67
CA SER A 170 12.13 -18.78 17.73
C SER A 170 10.85 -19.46 17.21
N GLY A 171 10.66 -19.57 15.89
CA GLY A 171 9.47 -20.14 15.27
C GLY A 171 8.22 -19.26 15.33
N ARG A 172 8.33 -18.05 15.90
CA ARG A 172 7.22 -17.10 16.03
C ARG A 172 6.87 -16.40 14.73
N LEU A 173 7.82 -16.29 13.80
CA LEU A 173 7.63 -15.74 12.45
C LEU A 173 7.85 -16.84 11.42
N LYS A 174 7.02 -16.86 10.40
CA LYS A 174 7.31 -17.52 9.12
C LYS A 174 7.38 -16.46 8.02
N LEU A 175 8.38 -16.57 7.15
CA LEU A 175 8.51 -15.73 5.99
C LEU A 175 8.15 -16.56 4.77
N LEU A 176 7.16 -16.06 4.02
CA LEU A 176 6.69 -16.64 2.76
C LEU A 176 7.15 -15.75 1.61
N SER A 177 8.14 -16.21 0.85
CA SER A 177 8.56 -15.58 -0.40
C SER A 177 7.69 -16.10 -1.54
N VAL A 178 7.12 -15.20 -2.32
CA VAL A 178 6.21 -15.51 -3.42
C VAL A 178 6.68 -14.85 -4.69
N CYS A 179 7.19 -15.64 -5.65
CA CYS A 179 7.43 -15.16 -7.00
C CYS A 179 6.08 -15.03 -7.74
N VAL A 180 5.67 -13.78 -8.02
CA VAL A 180 4.37 -13.49 -8.64
C VAL A 180 4.34 -13.76 -10.14
N GLU A 181 5.51 -13.77 -10.79
CA GLU A 181 5.66 -14.05 -12.23
C GLU A 181 5.57 -15.56 -12.57
N GLY A 182 5.35 -16.41 -11.55
CA GLY A 182 5.29 -17.84 -11.72
C GLY A 182 6.67 -18.51 -11.70
N LYS A 183 6.78 -19.70 -12.27
CA LYS A 183 8.03 -20.45 -12.34
C LYS A 183 8.94 -19.91 -13.45
N THR A 184 9.73 -18.91 -13.13
CA THR A 184 10.69 -18.28 -14.07
C THR A 184 12.10 -18.85 -13.90
N PRO A 185 12.98 -18.73 -14.93
CA PRO A 185 14.40 -19.08 -14.79
C PRO A 185 15.11 -18.25 -13.72
N GLY A 186 14.68 -17.01 -13.49
CA GLY A 186 15.16 -16.14 -12.42
C GLY A 186 14.85 -16.73 -11.05
N TRP A 187 13.60 -17.16 -10.82
CA TRP A 187 13.20 -17.80 -9.57
C TRP A 187 13.97 -19.12 -9.33
N GLU A 188 14.16 -19.95 -10.35
CA GLU A 188 14.90 -21.21 -10.22
C GLU A 188 16.36 -21.01 -9.78
N LYS A 189 17.00 -19.92 -10.22
CA LYS A 189 18.38 -19.57 -9.89
C LYS A 189 18.52 -18.79 -8.57
N THR A 190 17.47 -18.11 -8.13
CA THR A 190 17.53 -17.30 -6.91
C THR A 190 17.54 -18.20 -5.68
N GLU A 191 18.53 -18.02 -4.82
CA GLU A 191 18.60 -18.67 -3.51
C GLU A 191 17.96 -17.79 -2.44
N PHE A 192 17.22 -18.45 -1.55
CA PHE A 192 16.62 -17.81 -0.36
C PHE A 192 17.24 -18.37 0.92
N PRO A 193 17.31 -17.59 2.01
CA PRO A 193 17.80 -18.07 3.30
C PRO A 193 17.07 -19.32 3.77
N SER A 194 17.81 -20.22 4.41
CA SER A 194 17.23 -21.42 5.01
C SER A 194 16.19 -21.03 6.09
N GLY A 195 15.04 -21.67 6.05
CA GLY A 195 13.93 -21.39 6.97
C GLY A 195 12.86 -20.46 6.40
N TRP A 196 13.09 -19.80 5.23
CA TRP A 196 12.03 -19.17 4.47
C TRP A 196 11.21 -20.23 3.75
N ILE A 197 9.92 -19.98 3.61
CA ILE A 197 9.06 -20.72 2.70
C ILE A 197 9.16 -20.00 1.36
N ASP A 198 9.70 -20.67 0.35
CA ASP A 198 9.86 -20.09 -0.97
C ASP A 198 9.01 -20.83 -1.99
N GLY A 199 8.23 -20.08 -2.74
CA GLY A 199 7.34 -20.60 -3.75
C GLY A 199 7.00 -19.59 -4.83
N TYR A 200 6.26 -20.06 -5.81
CA TYR A 200 5.76 -19.23 -6.90
C TYR A 200 4.24 -19.34 -7.06
N ASP A 201 3.63 -18.31 -7.59
CA ASP A 201 2.21 -18.28 -7.95
C ASP A 201 1.98 -19.04 -9.27
N ALA A 202 1.44 -20.25 -9.19
CA ALA A 202 1.17 -21.07 -10.37
C ALA A 202 0.04 -20.46 -11.20
N GLY A 203 0.38 -20.03 -12.41
CA GLY A 203 -0.55 -19.41 -13.36
C GLY A 203 -0.81 -17.92 -13.11
N GLN A 204 0.01 -17.26 -12.28
CA GLN A 204 -0.06 -15.82 -12.01
C GLN A 204 -1.46 -15.36 -11.54
N ARG A 205 -2.09 -16.15 -10.67
CA ARG A 205 -3.46 -15.91 -10.23
C ARG A 205 -3.56 -14.67 -9.36
N LEU A 206 -2.57 -14.40 -8.52
CA LEU A 206 -2.54 -13.23 -7.64
C LEU A 206 -2.68 -11.93 -8.44
N THR A 207 -1.95 -11.82 -9.55
CA THR A 207 -1.97 -10.66 -10.45
C THR A 207 -3.19 -10.67 -11.36
N ARG A 208 -3.49 -11.82 -12.02
CA ARG A 208 -4.59 -11.92 -13.00
C ARG A 208 -5.97 -11.75 -12.36
N GLU A 209 -6.17 -12.30 -11.17
CA GLU A 209 -7.42 -12.19 -10.42
C GLU A 209 -7.41 -11.00 -9.46
N GLN A 210 -6.31 -10.24 -9.46
CA GLN A 210 -6.12 -9.07 -8.57
C GLN A 210 -6.44 -9.39 -7.11
N VAL A 211 -5.99 -10.54 -6.61
CA VAL A 211 -6.27 -10.99 -5.24
C VAL A 211 -5.63 -10.07 -4.21
N TYR A 212 -4.43 -9.56 -4.54
CA TYR A 212 -3.71 -8.55 -3.79
C TYR A 212 -3.46 -7.33 -4.68
N ASP A 213 -3.33 -6.16 -4.08
CA ASP A 213 -2.90 -4.95 -4.77
C ASP A 213 -1.36 -4.95 -4.84
N LEU A 214 -0.83 -5.41 -5.96
CA LEU A 214 0.60 -5.57 -6.21
C LEU A 214 1.09 -4.48 -7.18
N LYS A 215 1.03 -3.23 -6.73
CA LYS A 215 1.36 -2.03 -7.55
C LYS A 215 2.83 -1.96 -7.96
N ALA A 216 3.71 -2.41 -7.07
CA ALA A 216 5.16 -2.39 -7.24
C ALA A 216 5.78 -3.61 -6.58
N MET A 217 6.96 -4.01 -7.06
CA MET A 217 7.74 -5.06 -6.43
C MET A 217 9.00 -4.45 -5.78
N PRO A 218 9.36 -4.92 -4.59
CA PRO A 218 8.64 -5.91 -3.78
C PRO A 218 7.46 -5.32 -3.03
N THR A 219 6.45 -6.15 -2.70
CA THR A 219 5.35 -5.80 -1.80
C THR A 219 5.42 -6.67 -0.54
N LEU A 220 5.37 -6.03 0.65
CA LEU A 220 5.42 -6.70 1.94
C LEU A 220 4.08 -6.63 2.66
N TYR A 221 3.64 -7.78 3.18
CA TYR A 221 2.49 -7.89 4.11
C TYR A 221 2.91 -8.56 5.40
N LEU A 222 2.58 -7.98 6.53
CA LEU A 222 2.74 -8.63 7.84
C LEU A 222 1.37 -9.03 8.36
N LEU A 223 1.21 -10.30 8.72
CA LEU A 223 -0.03 -10.89 9.21
C LEU A 223 0.16 -11.43 10.63
N ASP A 224 -0.93 -11.47 11.42
CA ASP A 224 -0.98 -12.19 12.70
C ASP A 224 -1.27 -13.69 12.54
N ALA A 225 -1.45 -14.40 13.66
CA ALA A 225 -1.71 -15.84 13.70
C ALA A 225 -3.01 -16.21 12.96
N GLU A 226 -4.03 -15.37 13.03
CA GLU A 226 -5.33 -15.51 12.38
C GLU A 226 -5.31 -15.04 10.92
N LYS A 227 -4.14 -14.67 10.40
CA LYS A 227 -3.94 -14.10 9.06
C LYS A 227 -4.59 -12.73 8.89
N ARG A 228 -4.83 -11.99 9.97
CA ARG A 228 -5.24 -10.59 9.85
C ARG A 228 -4.06 -9.72 9.47
N VAL A 229 -4.30 -8.82 8.56
CA VAL A 229 -3.28 -7.88 8.08
C VAL A 229 -2.92 -6.90 9.20
N ILE A 230 -1.66 -6.89 9.59
CA ILE A 230 -1.07 -5.90 10.50
C ILE A 230 -0.48 -4.74 9.70
N LEU A 231 0.26 -5.07 8.63
CA LEU A 231 0.84 -4.11 7.68
C LEU A 231 0.54 -4.57 6.27
N LYS A 232 0.13 -3.65 5.41
CA LYS A 232 -0.14 -3.81 4.00
C LYS A 232 0.80 -2.92 3.20
N ASP A 233 1.38 -3.44 2.12
CA ASP A 233 2.23 -2.69 1.19
C ASP A 233 3.31 -1.87 1.93
N ALA A 234 3.94 -2.52 2.92
CA ALA A 234 4.83 -1.86 3.85
C ALA A 234 6.27 -1.81 3.33
N LEU A 235 6.97 -0.73 3.67
CA LEU A 235 8.41 -0.66 3.50
C LEU A 235 9.12 -1.58 4.50
N PHE A 236 10.34 -2.01 4.17
CA PHE A 236 11.14 -2.86 5.06
C PHE A 236 11.29 -2.25 6.47
N GLU A 237 11.55 -0.95 6.55
CA GLU A 237 11.74 -0.21 7.79
C GLU A 237 10.51 -0.27 8.70
N GLN A 238 9.32 -0.18 8.11
CA GLN A 238 8.04 -0.29 8.85
C GLN A 238 7.84 -1.71 9.39
N VAL A 239 8.19 -2.73 8.60
CA VAL A 239 8.14 -4.13 9.03
C VAL A 239 9.11 -4.37 10.16
N GLU A 240 10.37 -3.91 10.05
CA GLU A 240 11.41 -4.10 11.06
C GLU A 240 11.03 -3.41 12.36
N GLU A 241 10.62 -2.15 12.31
CA GLU A 241 10.14 -1.41 13.49
C GLU A 241 8.99 -2.14 14.19
N ARG A 242 8.01 -2.62 13.40
CA ARG A 242 6.85 -3.34 13.94
C ARG A 242 7.27 -4.64 14.61
N LEU A 243 8.16 -5.41 14.02
CA LEU A 243 8.68 -6.66 14.59
C LEU A 243 9.54 -6.41 15.84
N MET A 244 10.37 -5.35 15.86
CA MET A 244 11.12 -4.95 17.05
C MET A 244 10.20 -4.60 18.21
N TRP A 245 9.14 -3.85 17.97
CA TRP A 245 8.14 -3.53 18.99
C TRP A 245 7.46 -4.79 19.57
N MET A 246 7.19 -5.80 18.74
CA MET A 246 6.58 -7.07 19.14
C MET A 246 7.54 -7.98 19.91
N THR A 247 8.84 -7.81 19.74
CA THR A 247 9.88 -8.57 20.47
C THR A 247 10.25 -7.95 21.82
N THR A 248 9.97 -6.66 22.00
CA THR A 248 10.28 -5.97 23.26
C THR A 248 9.38 -6.51 24.37
N PRO A 249 9.94 -7.05 25.47
CA PRO A 249 9.13 -7.50 26.61
C PRO A 249 8.26 -6.34 27.08
N LYS A 250 6.94 -6.50 27.09
CA LYS A 250 6.06 -5.54 27.75
C LYS A 250 6.51 -5.49 29.20
N LYS A 251 7.25 -4.43 29.61
CA LYS A 251 7.48 -4.14 31.03
C LYS A 251 6.08 -4.03 31.64
N GLY A 252 5.76 -5.00 32.52
CA GLY A 252 4.49 -5.02 33.22
C GLY A 252 4.24 -3.66 33.90
N LEU A 253 3.06 -3.11 33.62
CA LEU A 253 2.45 -2.06 34.43
C LEU A 253 1.94 -2.68 35.71
#